data_a0f102cb2e996b85c17cbfab08152463
#
_entry.id   a0f102cb2e996b85c17cbfab08152463
#
_cell.length_a   1.000
_cell.length_b   1.000
_cell.length_c   1.000
_cell.angle_alpha   90.00
_cell.angle_beta   90.00
_cell.angle_gamma   90.00
#
_symmetry.space_group_name_H-M   'P 1'
#
loop_
_entity.id
_entity.type
_entity.pdbx_description
1 polymer ?
#
loop_
_entity_poly.entity_id
_entity_poly.type
_entity_poly.pdbx_seq_one_letter_code
_entity_poly.pdbx_strand_id
1 'polypeptide(L)'
;MSSRRFSRKWFSVTAVAAAAAIALSGCTSTTSSGGASSTIAKEDLVLVASVINTTNPYMASMIDGAKALSAKLGVPLEIVDSQGSSQTEISKIQAILAEGKKVALMVNTVASSDAPTIVNAVKAAGGYVVIWWNKPDELEPWDVGNNFVAFQKHSGVESGECTGKALADSLGGKGNVIALAGVQDSTTSQTRVAGLQEALKAYPNIKLLETRYANWDGQVAVTETQNMLTKYPNQVNGFWAADDAMIIGATQAVQSAGLENSTKFVSDGLYPPVIDMMNSNFGNGAIVGETFHRGYMAAAIGLYTAYQAATDVIDPSTLPHEKRDSLFKLSCVTPSTLADYTKYDTDIAGWVDTLVQKGPWDTDPVPLVAGGPEKLPS
;
A
#
# COMPACT_ATOMS: atom_id res chain seq x y z
N MET A 1 -40.26 -34.94 -49.34
CA MET A 1 -41.68 -35.05 -48.99
C MET A 1 -41.80 -34.61 -47.54
N SER A 2 -42.45 -33.57 -47.12
CA SER A 2 -43.59 -32.79 -47.52
C SER A 2 -43.41 -31.36 -46.95
N SER A 3 -43.65 -30.40 -47.82
CA SER A 3 -43.73 -28.97 -47.55
C SER A 3 -45.03 -28.62 -46.81
N ARG A 4 -45.00 -27.68 -45.86
CA ARG A 4 -46.22 -26.86 -45.59
C ARG A 4 -45.81 -25.38 -45.41
N ARG A 5 -46.23 -24.58 -46.39
CA ARG A 5 -46.35 -23.12 -46.34
C ARG A 5 -47.64 -22.76 -45.61
N PHE A 6 -47.63 -21.67 -44.80
CA PHE A 6 -48.83 -20.85 -44.50
C PHE A 6 -48.34 -19.43 -44.23
N SER A 7 -48.56 -18.57 -45.03
CA SER A 7 -49.48 -17.50 -45.47
C SER A 7 -49.55 -16.30 -44.54
N ARG A 8 -49.13 -15.18 -45.13
CA ARG A 8 -49.25 -13.79 -44.66
C ARG A 8 -50.73 -13.42 -44.43
N LYS A 9 -50.98 -12.64 -43.36
CA LYS A 9 -52.14 -11.73 -43.32
C LYS A 9 -51.63 -10.34 -42.92
N TRP A 10 -51.87 -9.42 -43.85
CA TRP A 10 -51.83 -7.98 -43.70
C TRP A 10 -53.09 -7.52 -42.97
N PHE A 11 -52.95 -6.61 -42.01
CA PHE A 11 -54.03 -5.72 -41.61
C PHE A 11 -53.51 -4.28 -41.58
N SER A 12 -54.10 -3.47 -42.43
CA SER A 12 -53.97 -2.03 -42.46
C SER A 12 -55.01 -1.43 -41.52
N VAL A 13 -54.70 -0.45 -40.69
CA VAL A 13 -55.67 0.45 -40.06
C VAL A 13 -55.07 1.85 -39.93
N THR A 14 -55.55 2.71 -40.71
CA THR A 14 -55.92 4.13 -40.69
C THR A 14 -55.38 5.03 -39.58
N ALA A 15 -54.80 6.14 -40.06
CA ALA A 15 -54.45 7.36 -39.37
C ALA A 15 -55.65 8.17 -38.86
N VAL A 16 -55.57 8.72 -37.67
CA VAL A 16 -56.40 9.86 -37.23
C VAL A 16 -55.46 10.98 -36.77
N ALA A 17 -55.53 12.09 -37.48
CA ALA A 17 -54.89 13.34 -37.15
C ALA A 17 -55.75 14.12 -36.18
N ALA A 18 -55.18 14.55 -35.04
CA ALA A 18 -55.75 15.59 -34.18
C ALA A 18 -54.73 16.71 -34.00
N ALA A 19 -55.05 17.86 -34.56
CA ALA A 19 -54.29 19.10 -34.38
C ALA A 19 -54.69 19.74 -33.04
N ALA A 20 -53.69 20.10 -32.20
CA ALA A 20 -53.89 20.97 -31.04
C ALA A 20 -52.86 22.09 -31.09
N ALA A 21 -53.33 23.30 -30.90
CA ALA A 21 -52.65 24.57 -31.07
C ALA A 21 -51.57 24.80 -30.01
N ILE A 22 -50.42 25.34 -30.43
CA ILE A 22 -49.31 25.75 -29.60
C ILE A 22 -49.48 27.22 -29.20
N ALA A 23 -49.59 27.50 -27.91
CA ALA A 23 -49.40 28.82 -27.35
C ALA A 23 -47.91 29.03 -27.07
N LEU A 24 -47.26 29.95 -27.77
CA LEU A 24 -45.92 30.44 -27.45
C LEU A 24 -46.02 31.37 -26.25
N SER A 25 -45.48 30.94 -25.11
CA SER A 25 -45.04 31.83 -24.04
C SER A 25 -43.52 31.75 -23.99
N GLY A 26 -42.85 32.83 -24.42
CA GLY A 26 -41.40 33.00 -24.33
C GLY A 26 -40.98 33.17 -22.86
N CYS A 27 -40.16 32.25 -22.41
CA CYS A 27 -39.30 32.45 -21.22
C CYS A 27 -37.87 32.59 -21.72
N THR A 28 -37.33 33.79 -21.58
CA THR A 28 -35.90 34.08 -21.67
C THR A 28 -35.19 33.33 -20.55
N SER A 29 -34.54 32.21 -20.85
CA SER A 29 -33.64 31.54 -19.95
C SER A 29 -32.28 32.26 -19.98
N THR A 30 -32.02 33.07 -18.97
CA THR A 30 -30.66 33.45 -18.60
C THR A 30 -29.88 32.19 -18.27
N THR A 31 -28.94 31.83 -19.15
CA THR A 31 -27.91 30.82 -18.90
C THR A 31 -26.98 31.35 -17.80
N SER A 32 -27.26 31.03 -16.55
CA SER A 32 -26.25 31.04 -15.51
C SER A 32 -25.45 29.72 -15.64
N SER A 33 -24.24 29.83 -16.18
CA SER A 33 -23.23 28.79 -16.06
C SER A 33 -22.73 28.67 -14.62
N GLY A 34 -23.58 28.13 -13.76
CA GLY A 34 -23.19 27.62 -12.46
C GLY A 34 -22.90 26.13 -12.63
N GLY A 35 -21.66 25.75 -12.61
CA GLY A 35 -21.27 24.33 -12.51
C GLY A 35 -21.92 23.75 -11.27
N ALA A 36 -22.98 22.96 -11.46
CA ALA A 36 -23.52 22.14 -10.39
C ALA A 36 -22.45 21.07 -10.10
N SER A 37 -21.68 21.25 -9.04
CA SER A 37 -20.94 20.17 -8.40
C SER A 37 -21.99 19.12 -8.02
N SER A 38 -22.11 18.07 -8.82
CA SER A 38 -22.98 16.94 -8.48
C SER A 38 -22.29 16.19 -7.34
N THR A 39 -22.67 16.50 -6.11
CA THR A 39 -22.29 15.70 -4.95
C THR A 39 -22.76 14.28 -5.22
N ILE A 40 -21.80 13.37 -5.39
CA ILE A 40 -22.09 11.95 -5.62
C ILE A 40 -22.79 11.42 -4.38
N ALA A 41 -23.90 10.74 -4.57
CA ALA A 41 -24.57 10.05 -3.47
C ALA A 41 -23.64 9.00 -2.88
N LYS A 42 -23.59 8.87 -1.56
CA LYS A 42 -22.69 7.92 -0.88
C LYS A 42 -22.95 6.46 -1.29
N GLU A 43 -24.16 6.14 -1.69
CA GLU A 43 -24.56 4.84 -2.22
C GLU A 43 -23.96 4.50 -3.60
N ASP A 44 -23.56 5.52 -4.36
CA ASP A 44 -22.94 5.38 -5.69
C ASP A 44 -21.41 5.32 -5.62
N LEU A 45 -20.83 5.45 -4.41
CA LEU A 45 -19.40 5.40 -4.16
C LEU A 45 -19.04 4.16 -3.35
N VAL A 46 -17.94 3.49 -3.73
CA VAL A 46 -17.33 2.40 -2.96
C VAL A 46 -15.86 2.69 -2.70
N LEU A 47 -15.43 2.46 -1.47
CA LEU A 47 -14.01 2.40 -1.11
C LEU A 47 -13.48 1.02 -1.44
N VAL A 48 -12.30 0.94 -2.04
CA VAL A 48 -11.65 -0.34 -2.33
C VAL A 48 -10.24 -0.31 -1.76
N ALA A 49 -9.90 -1.31 -0.95
CA ALA A 49 -8.54 -1.51 -0.45
C ALA A 49 -7.98 -2.82 -1.02
N SER A 50 -6.95 -2.71 -1.87
CA SER A 50 -6.23 -3.87 -2.39
C SER A 50 -4.94 -4.08 -1.61
N VAL A 51 -4.75 -5.31 -1.12
CA VAL A 51 -3.57 -5.74 -0.36
C VAL A 51 -2.96 -6.99 -0.99
N ILE A 52 -1.63 -7.16 -0.85
CA ILE A 52 -0.88 -8.25 -1.45
C ILE A 52 -1.37 -9.61 -0.93
N ASN A 53 -1.61 -9.73 0.39
CA ASN A 53 -2.21 -10.91 1.02
C ASN A 53 -2.78 -10.53 2.40
N THR A 54 -3.51 -11.41 3.02
CA THR A 54 -4.12 -11.19 4.34
C THR A 54 -3.38 -11.89 5.48
N THR A 55 -2.33 -12.63 5.18
CA THR A 55 -1.51 -13.37 6.17
C THR A 55 -0.36 -12.53 6.73
N ASN A 56 0.09 -11.52 5.99
CA ASN A 56 1.07 -10.56 6.47
C ASN A 56 0.42 -9.59 7.46
N PRO A 57 0.96 -9.41 8.69
CA PRO A 57 0.37 -8.55 9.71
C PRO A 57 0.23 -7.08 9.30
N TYR A 58 1.14 -6.55 8.48
CA TYR A 58 1.02 -5.19 7.95
C TYR A 58 -0.21 -5.04 7.05
N MET A 59 -0.44 -6.00 6.16
CA MET A 59 -1.60 -6.02 5.27
C MET A 59 -2.91 -6.19 6.06
N ALA A 60 -2.92 -7.01 7.10
CA ALA A 60 -4.05 -7.12 8.03
C ALA A 60 -4.35 -5.78 8.70
N SER A 61 -3.32 -5.08 9.16
CA SER A 61 -3.45 -3.72 9.71
C SER A 61 -3.96 -2.70 8.67
N MET A 62 -3.58 -2.81 7.39
CA MET A 62 -4.15 -1.97 6.32
C MET A 62 -5.67 -2.17 6.20
N ILE A 63 -6.13 -3.41 6.29
CA ILE A 63 -7.57 -3.74 6.28
C ILE A 63 -8.29 -3.10 7.46
N ASP A 64 -7.70 -3.10 8.65
CA ASP A 64 -8.30 -2.48 9.83
C ASP A 64 -8.42 -0.96 9.68
N GLY A 65 -7.42 -0.29 9.13
CA GLY A 65 -7.48 1.13 8.79
C GLY A 65 -8.55 1.45 7.74
N ALA A 66 -8.66 0.63 6.71
CA ALA A 66 -9.68 0.76 5.68
C ALA A 66 -11.11 0.62 6.26
N LYS A 67 -11.33 -0.37 7.14
CA LYS A 67 -12.61 -0.57 7.85
C LYS A 67 -12.95 0.61 8.76
N ALA A 68 -11.99 1.11 9.54
CA ALA A 68 -12.18 2.25 10.41
C ALA A 68 -12.58 3.51 9.61
N LEU A 69 -11.90 3.76 8.48
CA LEU A 69 -12.23 4.89 7.62
C LEU A 69 -13.62 4.73 6.96
N SER A 70 -13.93 3.54 6.45
CA SER A 70 -15.24 3.23 5.88
C SER A 70 -16.36 3.50 6.89
N ALA A 71 -16.21 3.02 8.12
CA ALA A 71 -17.15 3.27 9.21
C ALA A 71 -17.29 4.78 9.52
N LYS A 72 -16.16 5.52 9.56
CA LYS A 72 -16.15 6.96 9.81
C LYS A 72 -16.87 7.76 8.72
N LEU A 73 -16.66 7.41 7.45
CA LEU A 73 -17.24 8.10 6.30
C LEU A 73 -18.68 7.64 6.01
N GLY A 74 -19.08 6.46 6.49
CA GLY A 74 -20.35 5.82 6.15
C GLY A 74 -20.43 5.44 4.66
N VAL A 75 -19.32 4.98 4.07
CA VAL A 75 -19.19 4.56 2.67
C VAL A 75 -18.86 3.07 2.61
N PRO A 76 -19.53 2.27 1.75
CA PRO A 76 -19.21 0.85 1.60
C PRO A 76 -17.74 0.59 1.29
N LEU A 77 -17.20 -0.52 1.80
CA LEU A 77 -15.81 -0.94 1.58
C LEU A 77 -15.76 -2.34 0.99
N GLU A 78 -14.93 -2.50 -0.05
CA GLU A 78 -14.53 -3.78 -0.57
C GLU A 78 -13.04 -4.03 -0.37
N ILE A 79 -12.69 -5.26 0.00
CA ILE A 79 -11.30 -5.68 0.20
C ILE A 79 -10.90 -6.62 -0.93
N VAL A 80 -9.81 -6.28 -1.60
CA VAL A 80 -9.15 -7.13 -2.59
C VAL A 80 -7.94 -7.80 -1.91
N ASP A 81 -8.06 -9.09 -1.62
CA ASP A 81 -6.94 -9.95 -1.25
C ASP A 81 -6.35 -10.54 -2.53
N SER A 82 -5.16 -10.10 -2.90
CA SER A 82 -4.47 -10.50 -4.14
C SER A 82 -3.83 -11.89 -4.01
N GLN A 83 -3.69 -12.43 -2.80
CA GLN A 83 -3.05 -13.72 -2.51
C GLN A 83 -1.64 -13.84 -3.11
N GLY A 84 -0.90 -12.72 -3.18
CA GLY A 84 0.42 -12.65 -3.78
C GLY A 84 0.44 -12.76 -5.31
N SER A 85 -0.72 -12.62 -5.99
CA SER A 85 -0.86 -12.82 -7.43
C SER A 85 -1.31 -11.54 -8.13
N SER A 86 -0.47 -10.98 -9.00
CA SER A 86 -0.79 -9.85 -9.88
C SER A 86 -2.04 -10.09 -10.72
N GLN A 87 -2.20 -11.30 -11.26
CA GLN A 87 -3.37 -11.65 -12.05
C GLN A 87 -4.66 -11.61 -11.21
N THR A 88 -4.60 -12.11 -9.98
CA THR A 88 -5.74 -12.10 -9.06
C THR A 88 -6.10 -10.66 -8.67
N GLU A 89 -5.11 -9.82 -8.36
CA GLU A 89 -5.28 -8.42 -8.04
C GLU A 89 -6.01 -7.68 -9.15
N ILE A 90 -5.42 -7.69 -10.35
CA ILE A 90 -5.95 -6.99 -11.53
C ILE A 90 -7.37 -7.47 -11.85
N SER A 91 -7.62 -8.79 -11.86
CA SER A 91 -8.93 -9.34 -12.20
C SER A 91 -10.01 -8.95 -11.20
N LYS A 92 -9.72 -8.96 -9.89
CA LYS A 92 -10.67 -8.56 -8.85
C LYS A 92 -10.99 -7.06 -8.92
N ILE A 93 -9.96 -6.21 -9.11
CA ILE A 93 -10.15 -4.78 -9.28
C ILE A 93 -11.02 -4.50 -10.51
N GLN A 94 -10.75 -5.14 -11.65
CA GLN A 94 -11.54 -4.99 -12.87
C GLN A 94 -13.00 -5.44 -12.68
N ALA A 95 -13.24 -6.50 -11.90
CA ALA A 95 -14.60 -6.96 -11.59
C ALA A 95 -15.38 -5.90 -10.79
N ILE A 96 -14.77 -5.28 -9.78
CA ILE A 96 -15.38 -4.20 -8.99
C ILE A 96 -15.67 -2.98 -9.88
N LEU A 97 -14.73 -2.60 -10.74
CA LEU A 97 -14.90 -1.48 -11.66
C LEU A 97 -16.07 -1.71 -12.64
N ALA A 98 -16.32 -2.96 -13.03
CA ALA A 98 -17.41 -3.33 -13.94
C ALA A 98 -18.81 -3.22 -13.30
N GLU A 99 -18.93 -3.08 -11.97
CA GLU A 99 -20.21 -2.84 -11.29
C GLU A 99 -20.81 -1.45 -11.58
N GLY A 100 -20.01 -0.53 -12.13
CA GLY A 100 -20.46 0.80 -12.55
C GLY A 100 -20.60 1.82 -11.42
N LYS A 101 -20.20 1.48 -10.20
CA LYS A 101 -20.08 2.44 -9.10
C LYS A 101 -18.83 3.31 -9.26
N LYS A 102 -18.85 4.50 -8.67
CA LYS A 102 -17.62 5.30 -8.56
C LYS A 102 -16.68 4.67 -7.53
N VAL A 103 -15.45 4.40 -7.92
CA VAL A 103 -14.45 3.72 -7.08
C VAL A 103 -13.43 4.72 -6.55
N ALA A 104 -13.20 4.70 -5.23
CA ALA A 104 -12.04 5.29 -4.58
C ALA A 104 -11.13 4.15 -4.11
N LEU A 105 -10.05 3.89 -4.85
CA LEU A 105 -9.15 2.76 -4.64
C LEU A 105 -7.85 3.19 -3.95
N MET A 106 -7.48 2.48 -2.90
CA MET A 106 -6.10 2.41 -2.44
C MET A 106 -5.56 1.02 -2.79
N VAL A 107 -4.41 0.96 -3.45
CA VAL A 107 -3.78 -0.30 -3.84
C VAL A 107 -2.32 -0.35 -3.38
N ASN A 108 -1.97 -1.43 -2.68
CA ASN A 108 -0.60 -1.85 -2.48
C ASN A 108 -0.32 -2.97 -3.49
N THR A 109 0.23 -2.61 -4.63
CA THR A 109 0.41 -3.52 -5.77
C THR A 109 1.32 -4.71 -5.43
N VAL A 110 1.00 -5.89 -5.96
CA VAL A 110 1.83 -7.10 -5.79
C VAL A 110 3.22 -6.89 -6.40
N ALA A 111 3.27 -6.35 -7.61
CA ALA A 111 4.49 -5.96 -8.30
C ALA A 111 4.38 -4.52 -8.79
N SER A 112 5.52 -3.82 -8.90
CA SER A 112 5.52 -2.44 -9.39
C SER A 112 4.99 -2.34 -10.81
N SER A 113 5.27 -3.33 -11.66
CA SER A 113 4.79 -3.43 -13.05
C SER A 113 3.27 -3.56 -13.20
N ASP A 114 2.53 -3.87 -12.13
CA ASP A 114 1.05 -3.96 -12.15
C ASP A 114 0.39 -2.57 -12.17
N ALA A 115 1.05 -1.57 -11.61
CA ALA A 115 0.51 -0.24 -11.39
C ALA A 115 -0.05 0.43 -12.66
N PRO A 116 0.62 0.45 -13.82
CA PRO A 116 0.08 1.06 -15.04
C PRO A 116 -1.24 0.44 -15.48
N THR A 117 -1.38 -0.89 -15.38
CA THR A 117 -2.60 -1.63 -15.76
C THR A 117 -3.76 -1.25 -14.85
N ILE A 118 -3.52 -1.22 -13.53
CA ILE A 118 -4.54 -0.87 -12.53
C ILE A 118 -4.98 0.59 -12.70
N VAL A 119 -4.02 1.51 -12.79
CA VAL A 119 -4.31 2.95 -12.96
C VAL A 119 -5.12 3.23 -14.21
N ASN A 120 -4.77 2.61 -15.35
CA ASN A 120 -5.50 2.77 -16.59
C ASN A 120 -6.92 2.19 -16.52
N ALA A 121 -7.11 1.05 -15.86
CA ALA A 121 -8.43 0.46 -15.65
C ALA A 121 -9.32 1.37 -14.80
N VAL A 122 -8.79 1.91 -13.69
CA VAL A 122 -9.52 2.83 -12.80
C VAL A 122 -9.88 4.12 -13.54
N LYS A 123 -8.93 4.69 -14.30
CA LYS A 123 -9.17 5.88 -15.13
C LYS A 123 -10.28 5.65 -16.16
N ALA A 124 -10.24 4.52 -16.87
CA ALA A 124 -11.25 4.18 -17.87
C ALA A 124 -12.66 4.04 -17.27
N ALA A 125 -12.77 3.59 -16.02
CA ALA A 125 -14.02 3.49 -15.27
C ALA A 125 -14.44 4.81 -14.59
N GLY A 126 -13.66 5.89 -14.70
CA GLY A 126 -13.95 7.18 -14.06
C GLY A 126 -13.74 7.17 -12.53
N GLY A 127 -13.05 6.17 -12.00
CA GLY A 127 -12.67 6.07 -10.59
C GLY A 127 -11.42 6.88 -10.25
N TYR A 128 -11.02 6.81 -8.99
CA TYR A 128 -9.82 7.46 -8.46
C TYR A 128 -8.95 6.45 -7.73
N VAL A 129 -7.62 6.51 -7.94
CA VAL A 129 -6.68 5.58 -7.33
C VAL A 129 -5.53 6.31 -6.65
N VAL A 130 -5.17 5.80 -5.48
CA VAL A 130 -3.91 6.07 -4.80
C VAL A 130 -3.13 4.77 -4.75
N ILE A 131 -1.89 4.81 -5.23
CA ILE A 131 -0.97 3.69 -5.08
C ILE A 131 -0.15 3.92 -3.81
N TRP A 132 -0.02 2.88 -2.99
CA TRP A 132 0.82 2.88 -1.81
C TRP A 132 1.98 1.89 -2.00
N TRP A 133 3.20 2.29 -1.72
CA TRP A 133 4.46 1.55 -1.74
C TRP A 133 5.11 1.32 -3.10
N ASN A 134 4.41 0.78 -4.12
CA ASN A 134 5.08 0.22 -5.31
C ASN A 134 4.51 0.77 -6.61
N LYS A 135 5.33 1.44 -7.40
CA LYS A 135 5.07 1.79 -8.81
C LYS A 135 6.39 1.80 -9.60
N PRO A 136 6.38 1.69 -10.92
CA PRO A 136 7.55 2.03 -11.73
C PRO A 136 7.90 3.51 -11.56
N ASP A 137 9.19 3.85 -11.59
CA ASP A 137 9.65 5.22 -11.38
C ASP A 137 9.11 6.21 -12.43
N GLU A 138 8.97 5.75 -13.67
CA GLU A 138 8.46 6.55 -14.79
C GLU A 138 6.93 6.77 -14.76
N LEU A 139 6.19 6.08 -13.91
CA LEU A 139 4.74 6.25 -13.80
C LEU A 139 4.41 7.39 -12.84
N GLU A 140 4.24 8.60 -13.34
CA GLU A 140 3.95 9.74 -12.51
C GLU A 140 2.45 10.10 -12.48
N PRO A 141 1.88 10.45 -11.31
CA PRO A 141 0.45 10.76 -11.21
C PRO A 141 -0.02 11.89 -12.14
N TRP A 142 0.80 12.91 -12.35
CA TRP A 142 0.46 14.05 -13.22
C TRP A 142 0.49 13.70 -14.71
N ASP A 143 1.24 12.67 -15.14
CA ASP A 143 1.30 12.24 -16.53
C ASP A 143 0.07 11.41 -16.92
N VAL A 144 -0.53 10.71 -15.95
CA VAL A 144 -1.77 9.93 -16.16
C VAL A 144 -3.02 10.82 -16.11
N GLY A 145 -3.03 11.80 -15.21
CA GLY A 145 -4.15 12.71 -14.98
C GLY A 145 -4.78 12.56 -13.58
N ASN A 146 -5.96 13.18 -13.40
CA ASN A 146 -6.57 13.32 -12.07
C ASN A 146 -7.03 12.00 -11.42
N ASN A 147 -7.29 10.97 -12.22
CA ASN A 147 -7.72 9.66 -11.72
C ASN A 147 -6.61 8.92 -10.96
N PHE A 148 -5.34 9.13 -11.30
CA PHE A 148 -4.23 8.72 -10.47
C PHE A 148 -3.93 9.88 -9.50
N VAL A 149 -4.57 9.84 -8.33
CA VAL A 149 -4.56 10.96 -7.37
C VAL A 149 -3.19 11.16 -6.78
N ALA A 150 -2.60 10.09 -6.25
CA ALA A 150 -1.28 10.16 -5.63
C ALA A 150 -0.59 8.78 -5.60
N PHE A 151 0.73 8.82 -5.58
CA PHE A 151 1.60 7.76 -5.08
C PHE A 151 2.08 8.14 -3.68
N GLN A 152 2.04 7.18 -2.75
CA GLN A 152 2.32 7.42 -1.34
C GLN A 152 3.22 6.33 -0.77
N LYS A 153 4.25 6.72 -0.01
CA LYS A 153 5.19 5.79 0.62
C LYS A 153 5.93 6.42 1.80
N HIS A 154 6.62 5.58 2.56
CA HIS A 154 7.76 5.99 3.40
C HIS A 154 9.06 5.72 2.64
N SER A 155 10.16 6.38 3.03
CA SER A 155 11.46 6.16 2.38
C SER A 155 11.97 4.74 2.62
N GLY A 156 12.14 3.98 1.55
CA GLY A 156 12.79 2.67 1.62
C GLY A 156 14.28 2.79 1.86
N VAL A 157 14.94 3.79 1.29
CA VAL A 157 16.38 4.04 1.52
C VAL A 157 16.62 4.38 2.98
N GLU A 158 15.87 5.33 3.56
CA GLU A 158 15.98 5.70 4.98
C GLU A 158 15.71 4.48 5.91
N SER A 159 14.72 3.65 5.55
CA SER A 159 14.44 2.41 6.28
C SER A 159 15.63 1.46 6.30
N GLY A 160 16.19 1.18 5.11
CA GLY A 160 17.34 0.30 4.98
C GLY A 160 18.59 0.83 5.68
N GLU A 161 18.86 2.14 5.59
CA GLU A 161 19.96 2.81 6.28
C GLU A 161 19.81 2.72 7.80
N CYS A 162 18.62 3.02 8.30
CA CYS A 162 18.30 2.97 9.72
C CYS A 162 18.53 1.58 10.32
N THR A 163 17.92 0.58 9.73
CA THR A 163 17.97 -0.80 10.24
C THR A 163 19.34 -1.43 9.96
N GLY A 164 19.97 -1.13 8.80
CA GLY A 164 21.32 -1.58 8.48
C GLY A 164 22.37 -1.06 9.47
N LYS A 165 22.26 0.24 9.83
CA LYS A 165 23.12 0.84 10.85
C LYS A 165 22.93 0.19 12.22
N ALA A 166 21.67 0.00 12.65
CA ALA A 166 21.37 -0.63 13.94
C ALA A 166 21.96 -2.05 14.03
N LEU A 167 21.84 -2.83 12.94
CA LEU A 167 22.41 -4.17 12.85
C LEU A 167 23.95 -4.13 12.95
N ALA A 168 24.59 -3.28 12.15
CA ALA A 168 26.05 -3.18 12.12
C ALA A 168 26.63 -2.72 13.46
N ASP A 169 26.01 -1.73 14.11
CA ASP A 169 26.41 -1.25 15.45
C ASP A 169 26.29 -2.37 16.50
N SER A 170 25.18 -3.13 16.47
CA SER A 170 24.96 -4.24 17.41
C SER A 170 25.97 -5.38 17.28
N LEU A 171 26.52 -5.55 16.08
CA LEU A 171 27.60 -6.51 15.79
C LEU A 171 29.00 -5.97 16.07
N GLY A 172 29.11 -4.74 16.61
CA GLY A 172 30.40 -4.08 16.84
C GLY A 172 31.18 -3.79 15.56
N GLY A 173 30.45 -3.56 14.45
CA GLY A 173 31.00 -3.21 13.15
C GLY A 173 31.70 -4.35 12.41
N LYS A 174 31.52 -5.62 12.79
CA LYS A 174 32.11 -6.78 12.12
C LYS A 174 31.20 -8.01 12.15
N GLY A 175 31.19 -8.79 11.11
CA GLY A 175 30.42 -10.05 11.02
C GLY A 175 29.82 -10.28 9.66
N ASN A 176 29.02 -11.31 9.55
CA ASN A 176 28.36 -11.70 8.32
C ASN A 176 26.85 -11.58 8.48
N VAL A 177 26.22 -10.97 7.49
CA VAL A 177 24.78 -10.65 7.47
C VAL A 177 24.13 -11.31 6.25
N ILE A 178 22.91 -11.77 6.41
CA ILE A 178 21.99 -12.18 5.32
C ILE A 178 20.87 -11.14 5.23
N ALA A 179 20.48 -10.77 4.01
CA ALA A 179 19.32 -9.94 3.77
C ALA A 179 18.16 -10.77 3.20
N LEU A 180 16.97 -10.58 3.77
CA LEU A 180 15.70 -11.11 3.25
C LEU A 180 14.92 -9.96 2.61
N ALA A 181 14.90 -9.94 1.29
CA ALA A 181 14.20 -8.95 0.48
C ALA A 181 12.75 -9.37 0.20
N GLY A 182 11.89 -8.41 -0.12
CA GLY A 182 10.51 -8.67 -0.54
C GLY A 182 10.41 -9.27 -1.95
N VAL A 183 9.39 -8.87 -2.71
CA VAL A 183 9.25 -9.26 -4.13
C VAL A 183 10.34 -8.57 -4.96
N GLN A 184 10.89 -9.27 -5.92
CA GLN A 184 11.98 -8.74 -6.76
C GLN A 184 11.53 -7.52 -7.59
N ASP A 185 10.32 -7.58 -8.17
CA ASP A 185 9.67 -6.45 -8.84
C ASP A 185 8.84 -5.62 -7.85
N SER A 186 9.51 -5.07 -6.83
CA SER A 186 8.94 -4.14 -5.87
C SER A 186 9.94 -3.02 -5.62
N THR A 187 9.58 -1.79 -5.98
CA THR A 187 10.42 -0.61 -5.74
C THR A 187 10.72 -0.44 -4.26
N THR A 188 9.76 -0.73 -3.37
CA THR A 188 9.98 -0.73 -1.92
C THR A 188 11.05 -1.76 -1.49
N SER A 189 11.01 -2.98 -2.02
CA SER A 189 12.02 -3.99 -1.72
C SER A 189 13.41 -3.54 -2.19
N GLN A 190 13.50 -2.98 -3.38
CA GLN A 190 14.76 -2.52 -3.98
C GLN A 190 15.36 -1.34 -3.22
N THR A 191 14.55 -0.33 -2.86
CA THR A 191 15.02 0.86 -2.14
C THR A 191 15.47 0.53 -0.72
N ARG A 192 14.75 -0.39 0.00
CA ARG A 192 15.17 -0.87 1.33
C ARG A 192 16.50 -1.61 1.28
N VAL A 193 16.70 -2.50 0.29
CA VAL A 193 17.99 -3.19 0.11
C VAL A 193 19.10 -2.21 -0.25
N ALA A 194 18.83 -1.21 -1.09
CA ALA A 194 19.82 -0.18 -1.44
C ALA A 194 20.23 0.64 -0.19
N GLY A 195 19.28 1.01 0.67
CA GLY A 195 19.57 1.68 1.95
C GLY A 195 20.42 0.82 2.89
N LEU A 196 20.12 -0.49 3.02
CA LEU A 196 20.99 -1.42 3.76
C LEU A 196 22.41 -1.40 3.21
N GLN A 197 22.57 -1.54 1.90
CA GLN A 197 23.89 -1.57 1.26
C GLN A 197 24.64 -0.26 1.48
N GLU A 198 23.94 0.89 1.44
CA GLU A 198 24.52 2.19 1.72
C GLU A 198 25.03 2.29 3.16
N ALA A 199 24.20 1.90 4.13
CA ALA A 199 24.61 1.87 5.54
C ALA A 199 25.86 1.02 5.75
N LEU A 200 25.95 -0.14 5.12
CA LEU A 200 27.07 -1.06 5.28
C LEU A 200 28.40 -0.54 4.70
N LYS A 201 28.39 0.45 3.79
CA LYS A 201 29.63 1.09 3.29
C LYS A 201 30.47 1.68 4.45
N ALA A 202 29.80 2.14 5.52
CA ALA A 202 30.50 2.66 6.71
C ALA A 202 31.13 1.56 7.59
N TYR A 203 30.83 0.28 7.33
CA TYR A 203 31.25 -0.86 8.16
C TYR A 203 32.01 -1.91 7.33
N PRO A 204 33.27 -1.65 6.94
CA PRO A 204 34.01 -2.48 5.98
C PRO A 204 34.28 -3.93 6.47
N ASN A 205 34.11 -4.21 7.77
CA ASN A 205 34.24 -5.55 8.32
C ASN A 205 32.88 -6.28 8.47
N ILE A 206 31.78 -5.67 8.08
CA ILE A 206 30.48 -6.35 7.89
C ILE A 206 30.43 -6.87 6.45
N LYS A 207 30.09 -8.14 6.30
CA LYS A 207 29.91 -8.77 4.97
C LYS A 207 28.45 -9.13 4.76
N LEU A 208 27.80 -8.51 3.78
CA LEU A 208 26.53 -9.00 3.26
C LEU A 208 26.82 -10.24 2.43
N LEU A 209 26.56 -11.43 2.98
CA LEU A 209 26.86 -12.72 2.31
C LEU A 209 25.95 -12.96 1.12
N GLU A 210 24.65 -12.68 1.31
CA GLU A 210 23.63 -12.93 0.29
C GLU A 210 22.36 -12.13 0.56
N THR A 211 21.67 -11.75 -0.51
CA THR A 211 20.29 -11.24 -0.46
C THR A 211 19.37 -12.30 -1.05
N ARG A 212 18.33 -12.70 -0.32
CA ARG A 212 17.34 -13.69 -0.73
C ARG A 212 15.96 -13.05 -0.79
N TYR A 213 15.17 -13.38 -1.80
CA TYR A 213 13.81 -12.89 -1.93
C TYR A 213 12.84 -13.81 -1.17
N ALA A 214 12.15 -13.28 -0.18
CA ALA A 214 11.17 -14.01 0.61
C ALA A 214 9.73 -13.48 0.39
N ASN A 215 9.52 -12.60 -0.59
CA ASN A 215 8.24 -12.20 -1.16
C ASN A 215 7.21 -11.66 -0.15
N TRP A 216 7.67 -11.00 0.93
CA TRP A 216 6.82 -10.51 2.03
C TRP A 216 6.09 -11.64 2.77
N ASP A 217 6.62 -12.87 2.71
CA ASP A 217 6.02 -14.08 3.25
C ASP A 217 6.91 -14.74 4.31
N GLY A 218 6.34 -14.92 5.52
CA GLY A 218 7.07 -15.52 6.65
C GLY A 218 7.45 -17.00 6.42
N GLN A 219 6.64 -17.78 5.71
CA GLN A 219 6.95 -19.20 5.46
C GLN A 219 8.06 -19.36 4.42
N VAL A 220 8.06 -18.51 3.40
CA VAL A 220 9.17 -18.43 2.44
C VAL A 220 10.44 -18.01 3.17
N ALA A 221 10.35 -17.03 4.09
CA ALA A 221 11.48 -16.59 4.90
C ALA A 221 12.04 -17.70 5.82
N VAL A 222 11.19 -18.55 6.41
CA VAL A 222 11.65 -19.76 7.14
C VAL A 222 12.52 -20.62 6.24
N THR A 223 12.03 -20.96 5.04
CA THR A 223 12.71 -21.82 4.09
C THR A 223 14.05 -21.21 3.63
N GLU A 224 14.04 -19.93 3.24
CA GLU A 224 15.25 -19.24 2.78
C GLU A 224 16.29 -19.11 3.90
N THR A 225 15.84 -18.87 5.15
CA THR A 225 16.74 -18.81 6.31
C THR A 225 17.38 -20.17 6.56
N GLN A 226 16.64 -21.28 6.54
CA GLN A 226 17.18 -22.63 6.69
C GLN A 226 18.20 -22.96 5.59
N ASN A 227 17.92 -22.56 4.35
CA ASN A 227 18.85 -22.70 3.24
C ASN A 227 20.16 -21.93 3.50
N MET A 228 20.06 -20.70 4.02
CA MET A 228 21.23 -19.88 4.29
C MET A 228 22.06 -20.40 5.48
N LEU A 229 21.40 -20.85 6.55
CA LEU A 229 22.11 -21.46 7.71
C LEU A 229 22.84 -22.76 7.27
N THR A 230 22.26 -23.53 6.36
CA THR A 230 22.90 -24.71 5.78
C THR A 230 24.08 -24.35 4.87
N LYS A 231 23.93 -23.32 4.05
CA LYS A 231 24.97 -22.84 3.13
C LYS A 231 26.16 -22.18 3.83
N TYR A 232 25.91 -21.50 4.95
CA TYR A 232 26.88 -20.74 5.74
C TYR A 232 26.93 -21.22 7.20
N PRO A 233 27.29 -22.48 7.47
CA PRO A 233 27.22 -23.05 8.80
C PRO A 233 28.11 -22.28 9.80
N ASN A 234 27.52 -21.82 10.91
CA ASN A 234 28.16 -21.05 11.97
C ASN A 234 28.83 -19.72 11.53
N GLN A 235 28.44 -19.19 10.37
CA GLN A 235 29.03 -17.96 9.84
C GLN A 235 28.09 -16.76 9.94
N VAL A 236 26.78 -16.96 10.06
CA VAL A 236 25.77 -15.87 10.06
C VAL A 236 25.67 -15.26 11.44
N ASN A 237 25.89 -13.95 11.54
CA ASN A 237 25.83 -13.19 12.78
C ASN A 237 24.57 -12.33 12.85
N GLY A 238 23.95 -12.01 11.72
CA GLY A 238 22.73 -11.21 11.68
C GLY A 238 21.89 -11.43 10.46
N PHE A 239 20.59 -11.17 10.64
CA PHE A 239 19.60 -11.10 9.56
C PHE A 239 19.02 -9.70 9.51
N TRP A 240 18.98 -9.17 8.32
CA TRP A 240 18.20 -8.00 7.96
C TRP A 240 17.01 -8.45 7.13
N ALA A 241 15.81 -8.01 7.42
CA ALA A 241 14.64 -8.28 6.60
C ALA A 241 13.95 -6.98 6.19
N ALA A 242 13.46 -6.96 4.96
CA ALA A 242 12.75 -5.80 4.43
C ALA A 242 11.35 -5.63 5.02
N ASP A 243 10.83 -6.59 5.79
CA ASP A 243 9.63 -6.43 6.62
C ASP A 243 9.60 -7.44 7.78
N ASP A 244 8.70 -7.21 8.72
CA ASP A 244 8.56 -8.02 9.94
C ASP A 244 8.01 -9.42 9.69
N ALA A 245 7.17 -9.63 8.68
CA ALA A 245 6.67 -10.98 8.38
C ALA A 245 7.83 -11.91 8.05
N MET A 246 8.83 -11.39 7.31
CA MET A 246 10.02 -12.16 6.96
C MET A 246 10.98 -12.35 8.13
N ILE A 247 11.15 -11.33 9.00
CA ILE A 247 12.02 -11.51 10.17
C ILE A 247 11.43 -12.47 11.20
N ILE A 248 10.11 -12.49 11.35
CA ILE A 248 9.41 -13.49 12.19
C ILE A 248 9.72 -14.90 11.69
N GLY A 249 9.67 -15.13 10.37
CA GLY A 249 10.07 -16.41 9.76
C GLY A 249 11.55 -16.74 10.02
N ALA A 250 12.44 -15.76 9.85
CA ALA A 250 13.87 -15.94 10.09
C ALA A 250 14.16 -16.30 11.55
N THR A 251 13.52 -15.62 12.52
CA THR A 251 13.70 -15.91 13.96
C THR A 251 13.26 -17.33 14.31
N GLN A 252 12.17 -17.84 13.71
CA GLN A 252 11.71 -19.22 13.90
C GLN A 252 12.76 -20.25 13.40
N ALA A 253 13.33 -20.02 12.22
CA ALA A 253 14.34 -20.90 11.64
C ALA A 253 15.64 -20.88 12.46
N VAL A 254 16.09 -19.70 12.89
CA VAL A 254 17.29 -19.52 13.72
C VAL A 254 17.09 -20.14 15.11
N GLN A 255 15.93 -19.97 15.73
CA GLN A 255 15.57 -20.60 17.00
C GLN A 255 15.56 -22.12 16.89
N SER A 256 14.99 -22.65 15.80
CA SER A 256 14.98 -24.11 15.52
C SER A 256 16.40 -24.67 15.36
N ALA A 257 17.36 -23.84 14.99
CA ALA A 257 18.78 -24.19 14.90
C ALA A 257 19.56 -23.95 16.23
N GLY A 258 18.93 -23.38 17.26
CA GLY A 258 19.55 -23.06 18.56
C GLY A 258 20.53 -21.89 18.48
N LEU A 259 20.36 -20.97 17.52
CA LEU A 259 21.30 -19.88 17.24
C LEU A 259 20.75 -18.50 17.66
N GLU A 260 19.56 -18.42 18.26
CA GLU A 260 18.88 -17.17 18.60
C GLU A 260 19.67 -16.28 19.56
N ASN A 261 20.50 -16.86 20.44
CA ASN A 261 21.32 -16.11 21.40
C ASN A 261 22.61 -15.53 20.80
N SER A 262 22.97 -15.93 19.58
CA SER A 262 24.20 -15.51 18.88
C SER A 262 23.93 -14.73 17.60
N THR A 263 22.67 -14.55 17.23
CA THR A 263 22.25 -13.89 15.99
C THR A 263 21.50 -12.60 16.30
N LYS A 264 21.77 -11.53 15.57
CA LYS A 264 21.04 -10.26 15.66
C LYS A 264 20.07 -10.10 14.50
N PHE A 265 18.96 -9.38 14.74
CA PHE A 265 17.88 -9.21 13.77
C PHE A 265 17.45 -7.75 13.73
N VAL A 266 17.11 -7.29 12.54
CA VAL A 266 16.47 -6.01 12.28
C VAL A 266 15.44 -6.19 11.18
N SER A 267 14.36 -5.39 11.23
CA SER A 267 13.37 -5.37 10.17
C SER A 267 12.62 -4.04 10.09
N ASP A 268 11.49 -4.05 9.40
CA ASP A 268 10.76 -2.85 9.05
C ASP A 268 9.25 -3.06 9.28
N GLY A 269 8.65 -2.21 10.15
CA GLY A 269 7.21 -2.20 10.37
C GLY A 269 6.77 -2.22 11.83
N LEU A 270 7.57 -2.77 12.73
CA LEU A 270 7.30 -2.87 14.17
C LEU A 270 5.95 -3.55 14.46
N TYR A 271 5.74 -4.77 13.94
CA TYR A 271 4.50 -5.53 14.15
C TYR A 271 4.39 -6.09 15.57
N PRO A 272 3.17 -6.37 16.06
CA PRO A 272 2.97 -6.88 17.41
C PRO A 272 3.88 -8.07 17.79
N PRO A 273 4.08 -9.12 16.96
CA PRO A 273 4.99 -10.20 17.32
C PRO A 273 6.44 -9.77 17.51
N VAL A 274 6.93 -8.77 16.75
CA VAL A 274 8.29 -8.23 16.91
C VAL A 274 8.38 -7.39 18.19
N ILE A 275 7.34 -6.58 18.48
CA ILE A 275 7.21 -5.86 19.76
C ILE A 275 7.29 -6.83 20.93
N ASP A 276 6.57 -7.96 20.85
CA ASP A 276 6.60 -9.00 21.90
C ASP A 276 7.98 -9.62 22.05
N MET A 277 8.69 -9.88 20.94
CA MET A 277 10.08 -10.36 20.98
C MET A 277 11.04 -9.34 21.61
N MET A 278 10.88 -8.05 21.30
CA MET A 278 11.66 -6.97 21.91
C MET A 278 11.40 -6.88 23.43
N ASN A 279 10.13 -6.92 23.86
CA ASN A 279 9.72 -6.83 25.26
C ASN A 279 10.11 -8.07 26.08
N SER A 280 10.06 -9.26 25.48
CA SER A 280 10.45 -10.52 26.14
C SER A 280 11.96 -10.75 26.18
N ASN A 281 12.76 -9.83 25.66
CA ASN A 281 14.21 -9.99 25.53
C ASN A 281 14.62 -11.24 24.74
N PHE A 282 13.86 -11.57 23.68
CA PHE A 282 14.13 -12.70 22.80
C PHE A 282 15.60 -12.74 22.38
N GLY A 283 16.24 -13.92 22.47
CA GLY A 283 17.64 -14.13 22.08
C GLY A 283 18.62 -13.18 22.79
N ASN A 284 18.39 -12.84 24.07
CA ASN A 284 19.20 -11.87 24.83
C ASN A 284 19.25 -10.49 24.10
N GLY A 285 18.11 -9.96 23.72
CA GLY A 285 18.02 -8.70 22.98
C GLY A 285 18.50 -8.86 21.54
N ALA A 286 18.06 -9.90 20.88
CA ALA A 286 18.44 -10.19 19.50
C ALA A 286 17.80 -9.24 18.49
N ILE A 287 16.60 -8.72 18.75
CA ILE A 287 15.96 -7.69 17.90
C ILE A 287 16.54 -6.32 18.29
N VAL A 288 17.29 -5.70 17.40
CA VAL A 288 18.11 -4.51 17.75
C VAL A 288 17.69 -3.23 17.03
N GLY A 289 16.84 -3.31 16.01
CA GLY A 289 16.38 -2.14 15.28
C GLY A 289 15.17 -2.44 14.43
N GLU A 290 14.31 -1.45 14.32
CA GLU A 290 13.05 -1.46 13.60
C GLU A 290 12.78 -0.09 12.98
N THR A 291 11.75 -0.01 12.13
CA THR A 291 11.17 1.26 11.73
C THR A 291 9.71 1.34 12.14
N PHE A 292 9.24 2.57 12.36
CA PHE A 292 7.83 2.81 12.65
C PHE A 292 7.10 3.33 11.43
N HIS A 293 6.19 2.55 10.96
CA HIS A 293 5.04 2.91 10.12
C HIS A 293 3.91 1.89 10.38
N ARG A 294 2.68 2.22 10.03
CA ARG A 294 1.53 1.35 10.31
C ARG A 294 0.68 1.14 9.08
N GLY A 295 0.28 -0.12 8.85
CA GLY A 295 -0.60 -0.48 7.76
C GLY A 295 -1.93 0.26 7.82
N TYR A 296 -2.54 0.39 9.01
CA TYR A 296 -3.81 1.10 9.18
C TYR A 296 -3.71 2.59 8.81
N MET A 297 -2.56 3.23 9.11
CA MET A 297 -2.32 4.62 8.72
C MET A 297 -2.18 4.74 7.20
N ALA A 298 -1.37 3.89 6.59
CA ALA A 298 -1.16 3.88 5.15
C ALA A 298 -2.47 3.71 4.37
N ALA A 299 -3.27 2.69 4.74
CA ALA A 299 -4.53 2.43 4.05
C ALA A 299 -5.56 3.54 4.27
N ALA A 300 -5.69 4.06 5.50
CA ALA A 300 -6.63 5.14 5.77
C ALA A 300 -6.22 6.44 5.06
N ILE A 301 -4.93 6.80 5.04
CA ILE A 301 -4.42 7.96 4.30
C ILE A 301 -4.71 7.81 2.80
N GLY A 302 -4.34 6.66 2.21
CA GLY A 302 -4.53 6.42 0.78
C GLY A 302 -5.98 6.44 0.36
N LEU A 303 -6.85 5.72 1.08
CA LEU A 303 -8.29 5.71 0.82
C LEU A 303 -8.93 7.08 1.03
N TYR A 304 -8.54 7.82 2.08
CA TYR A 304 -9.09 9.15 2.33
C TYR A 304 -8.68 10.13 1.23
N THR A 305 -7.43 10.06 0.75
CA THR A 305 -6.95 10.85 -0.39
C THR A 305 -7.76 10.53 -1.67
N ALA A 306 -7.97 9.25 -1.98
CA ALA A 306 -8.79 8.83 -3.13
C ALA A 306 -10.27 9.24 -2.97
N TYR A 307 -10.82 9.12 -1.76
CA TYR A 307 -12.17 9.54 -1.43
C TYR A 307 -12.37 11.06 -1.63
N GLN A 308 -11.44 11.88 -1.14
CA GLN A 308 -11.53 13.33 -1.31
C GLN A 308 -11.54 13.74 -2.78
N ALA A 309 -10.75 13.09 -3.63
CA ALA A 309 -10.77 13.31 -5.08
C ALA A 309 -12.10 12.81 -5.70
N ALA A 310 -12.59 11.65 -5.28
CA ALA A 310 -13.85 11.08 -5.77
C ALA A 310 -15.09 11.90 -5.40
N THR A 311 -15.00 12.69 -4.33
CA THR A 311 -16.10 13.57 -3.82
C THR A 311 -15.87 15.05 -4.11
N ASP A 312 -14.92 15.38 -5.00
CA ASP A 312 -14.57 16.75 -5.40
C ASP A 312 -14.16 17.66 -4.22
N VAL A 313 -13.73 17.08 -3.08
CA VAL A 313 -13.16 17.83 -1.95
C VAL A 313 -11.77 18.34 -2.29
N ILE A 314 -11.00 17.57 -3.04
CA ILE A 314 -9.72 17.99 -3.63
C ILE A 314 -9.79 17.83 -5.16
N ASP A 315 -9.17 18.76 -5.87
CA ASP A 315 -8.87 18.61 -7.30
C ASP A 315 -7.40 18.20 -7.45
N PRO A 316 -7.11 16.96 -7.88
CA PRO A 316 -5.73 16.51 -8.03
C PRO A 316 -4.88 17.38 -8.96
N SER A 317 -5.49 18.07 -9.95
CA SER A 317 -4.76 18.96 -10.85
C SER A 317 -4.19 20.19 -10.16
N THR A 318 -4.74 20.57 -9.02
CA THR A 318 -4.29 21.74 -8.23
C THR A 318 -3.32 21.38 -7.11
N LEU A 319 -3.14 20.09 -6.85
CA LEU A 319 -2.21 19.62 -5.82
C LEU A 319 -0.75 19.81 -6.28
N PRO A 320 0.12 20.30 -5.41
CA PRO A 320 1.55 20.33 -5.69
C PRO A 320 2.10 18.91 -5.84
N HIS A 321 3.20 18.76 -6.59
CA HIS A 321 3.77 17.44 -6.92
C HIS A 321 4.14 16.62 -5.67
N GLU A 322 4.61 17.28 -4.61
CA GLU A 322 4.94 16.61 -3.34
C GLU A 322 3.73 15.98 -2.63
N LYS A 323 2.51 16.41 -2.94
CA LYS A 323 1.28 15.77 -2.47
C LYS A 323 0.76 14.69 -3.40
N ARG A 324 1.24 14.69 -4.63
CA ARG A 324 0.89 13.67 -5.63
C ARG A 324 1.90 12.53 -5.69
N ASP A 325 3.17 12.77 -5.38
CA ASP A 325 4.19 11.75 -5.08
C ASP A 325 4.71 12.03 -3.67
N SER A 326 4.08 11.38 -2.67
CA SER A 326 4.19 11.74 -1.26
C SER A 326 5.15 10.82 -0.52
N LEU A 327 6.12 11.42 0.19
CA LEU A 327 6.99 10.73 1.11
C LEU A 327 6.60 11.10 2.55
N PHE A 328 6.11 10.12 3.30
CA PHE A 328 5.70 10.28 4.68
C PHE A 328 6.84 9.98 5.65
N LYS A 329 6.79 10.63 6.84
CA LYS A 329 7.80 10.46 7.88
C LYS A 329 7.95 8.98 8.24
N LEU A 330 9.20 8.52 8.22
CA LEU A 330 9.67 7.27 8.83
C LEU A 330 10.33 7.59 10.17
N SER A 331 10.32 6.65 11.10
CA SER A 331 11.06 6.78 12.37
C SER A 331 11.82 5.50 12.66
N CYS A 332 13.11 5.64 12.99
CA CYS A 332 13.92 4.53 13.48
C CYS A 332 13.54 4.18 14.91
N VAL A 333 13.39 2.90 15.19
CA VAL A 333 13.02 2.38 16.50
C VAL A 333 14.09 1.42 17.01
N THR A 334 14.42 1.57 18.27
CA THR A 334 15.32 0.67 19.00
C THR A 334 14.61 0.17 20.26
N PRO A 335 15.12 -0.86 20.94
CA PRO A 335 14.54 -1.29 22.21
C PRO A 335 14.36 -0.16 23.24
N SER A 336 15.24 0.85 23.22
CA SER A 336 15.18 1.98 24.14
C SER A 336 14.11 3.02 23.81
N THR A 337 13.66 3.09 22.56
CA THR A 337 12.63 4.04 22.07
C THR A 337 11.30 3.39 21.76
N LEU A 338 11.19 2.06 21.93
CA LEU A 338 10.00 1.27 21.58
C LEU A 338 8.70 1.83 22.18
N ALA A 339 8.73 2.22 23.46
CA ALA A 339 7.55 2.72 24.18
C ALA A 339 6.96 4.01 23.57
N ASP A 340 7.77 4.81 22.87
CA ASP A 340 7.30 6.05 22.23
C ASP A 340 6.37 5.78 21.06
N TYR A 341 6.42 4.58 20.49
CA TYR A 341 5.70 4.21 19.26
C TYR A 341 4.52 3.25 19.51
N THR A 342 4.60 2.37 20.50
CA THR A 342 3.54 1.39 20.78
C THR A 342 2.22 2.01 21.24
N LYS A 343 2.25 3.24 21.72
CA LYS A 343 1.04 4.01 22.12
C LYS A 343 0.06 4.26 20.96
N TYR A 344 0.52 4.24 19.72
CA TYR A 344 -0.32 4.52 18.54
C TYR A 344 -1.19 3.34 18.12
N ASP A 345 -0.96 2.15 18.66
CA ASP A 345 -1.70 0.94 18.29
C ASP A 345 -3.00 0.73 19.09
N THR A 346 -3.30 1.62 20.05
CA THR A 346 -4.38 1.44 21.03
C THR A 346 -5.73 1.97 20.57
N ASP A 347 -5.77 2.90 19.62
CA ASP A 347 -7.01 3.56 19.16
C ASP A 347 -6.96 3.92 17.66
N ILE A 348 -7.18 2.94 16.80
CA ILE A 348 -7.23 3.15 15.34
C ILE A 348 -8.37 4.11 14.96
N ALA A 349 -9.54 3.99 15.58
CA ALA A 349 -10.70 4.82 15.25
C ALA A 349 -10.45 6.29 15.58
N GLY A 350 -9.91 6.60 16.78
CA GLY A 350 -9.54 7.96 17.17
C GLY A 350 -8.44 8.56 16.29
N TRP A 351 -7.50 7.74 15.82
CA TRP A 351 -6.50 8.18 14.86
C TRP A 351 -7.14 8.53 13.50
N VAL A 352 -8.07 7.70 13.00
CA VAL A 352 -8.83 7.97 11.76
C VAL A 352 -9.69 9.24 11.91
N ASP A 353 -10.26 9.49 13.08
CA ASP A 353 -10.97 10.75 13.36
C ASP A 353 -10.04 11.95 13.20
N THR A 354 -8.82 11.84 13.69
CA THR A 354 -7.78 12.88 13.55
C THR A 354 -7.38 13.06 12.08
N LEU A 355 -7.21 11.96 11.33
CA LEU A 355 -6.93 12.00 9.89
C LEU A 355 -8.01 12.78 9.12
N VAL A 356 -9.28 12.49 9.39
CA VAL A 356 -10.39 13.17 8.71
C VAL A 356 -10.45 14.67 9.06
N GLN A 357 -10.01 15.05 10.25
CA GLN A 357 -9.97 16.46 10.69
C GLN A 357 -8.77 17.23 10.13
N LYS A 358 -7.57 16.63 10.14
CA LYS A 358 -6.31 17.28 9.74
C LYS A 358 -5.99 17.14 8.25
N GLY A 359 -6.50 16.09 7.62
CA GLY A 359 -6.17 15.75 6.23
C GLY A 359 -5.04 14.73 6.10
N PRO A 360 -4.87 14.17 4.91
CA PRO A 360 -3.97 13.02 4.69
C PRO A 360 -2.49 13.35 4.77
N TRP A 361 -2.08 14.61 4.69
CA TRP A 361 -0.66 15.01 4.68
C TRP A 361 -0.15 15.57 6.01
N ASP A 362 -1.04 15.91 6.95
CA ASP A 362 -0.69 16.64 8.17
C ASP A 362 -1.00 15.85 9.45
N THR A 363 -1.17 14.52 9.34
CA THR A 363 -1.59 13.69 10.47
C THR A 363 -0.40 12.99 11.14
N ASP A 364 -0.16 13.35 12.43
CA ASP A 364 0.84 12.68 13.27
C ASP A 364 0.47 11.20 13.49
N PRO A 365 1.48 10.31 13.63
CA PRO A 365 2.91 10.56 13.68
C PRO A 365 3.59 10.44 12.31
N VAL A 366 2.83 10.38 11.22
CA VAL A 366 3.32 10.15 9.85
C VAL A 366 2.93 11.31 8.90
N PRO A 367 3.33 12.56 9.19
CA PRO A 367 3.08 13.68 8.28
C PRO A 367 3.89 13.54 7.00
N LEU A 368 3.45 14.24 5.95
CA LEU A 368 4.26 14.44 4.74
C LEU A 368 5.58 15.14 5.09
N VAL A 369 6.70 14.63 4.59
CA VAL A 369 8.03 15.24 4.82
C VAL A 369 8.71 15.68 3.53
N ALA A 370 8.37 15.05 2.41
CA ALA A 370 8.92 15.36 1.10
C ALA A 370 7.99 14.84 -0.01
N GLY A 371 8.36 15.09 -1.25
CA GLY A 371 7.69 14.53 -2.42
C GLY A 371 8.67 14.35 -3.58
N GLY A 372 8.21 13.58 -4.56
CA GLY A 372 8.96 13.21 -5.74
C GLY A 372 9.69 11.87 -5.59
N PRO A 373 10.30 11.39 -6.69
CA PRO A 373 10.95 10.09 -6.72
C PRO A 373 12.09 10.01 -5.69
N GLU A 374 12.14 8.90 -5.00
CA GLU A 374 13.20 8.60 -4.05
C GLU A 374 14.51 8.36 -4.80
N LYS A 375 15.56 9.07 -4.38
CA LYS A 375 16.88 8.91 -4.99
C LYS A 375 17.56 7.66 -4.42
N LEU A 376 17.91 6.73 -5.30
CA LEU A 376 18.75 5.61 -4.91
C LEU A 376 20.16 6.11 -4.58
N PRO A 377 20.83 5.54 -3.57
CA PRO A 377 22.23 5.80 -3.27
C PRO A 377 23.13 5.47 -4.48
N SER A 378 24.15 6.29 -4.70
CA SER A 378 25.10 6.15 -5.83
C SER A 378 26.13 5.02 -5.61
#